data_35843a698be2065ab095a40ffd3d5b78
#
_entry.id   35843a698be2065ab095a40ffd3d5b78
#
_cell.length_a   1.000
_cell.length_b   1.000
_cell.length_c   1.000
_cell.angle_alpha   90.00
_cell.angle_beta   90.00
_cell.angle_gamma   90.00
#
_symmetry.space_group_name_H-M   'P 1'
#
loop_
_entity.id
_entity.type
_entity.pdbx_description
1 polymer ?
#
loop_
_entity_poly.entity_id
_entity_poly.type
_entity_poly.pdbx_seq_one_letter_code
_entity_poly.pdbx_strand_id
1 'polypeptide(L)'
;SFVKPQFYVKQAEESLNFSMITMADLKKGILFPEMIERMKEHYVPGETYFVAWGDADFKVIDTACKRYKIENPVLFSDYLDLAAGYKQLFEKEKTPSLKSAVEEQKVVMEGTWHTALDDAINTSKLLVKLVENGWDVEAFMATQDKEPYHR
;
A
#
# COMPACT_ATOMS: atom_id res chain seq x y z
N SER A 1 1.31 7.71 11.03
CA SER A 1 2.01 9.01 11.02
C SER A 1 1.94 9.65 9.64
N PHE A 2 1.83 10.97 9.59
CA PHE A 2 2.00 11.69 8.34
C PHE A 2 3.50 11.83 8.03
N VAL A 3 3.84 11.85 6.74
CA VAL A 3 5.20 12.06 6.28
C VAL A 3 5.34 13.49 5.77
N LYS A 4 6.26 14.25 6.40
CA LYS A 4 6.51 15.63 6.07
C LYS A 4 7.32 15.72 4.78
N PRO A 5 6.88 16.48 3.75
CA PRO A 5 7.70 16.72 2.58
C PRO A 5 8.91 17.57 2.91
N GLN A 6 10.09 17.16 2.44
CA GLN A 6 11.31 17.96 2.60
C GLN A 6 11.38 19.09 1.59
N PHE A 7 10.76 18.89 0.42
CA PHE A 7 10.70 19.88 -0.66
C PHE A 7 9.25 20.28 -0.91
N TYR A 8 9.01 21.58 -1.09
CA TYR A 8 7.68 22.09 -1.39
C TYR A 8 7.25 21.73 -2.81
N VAL A 9 6.07 21.15 -2.94
CA VAL A 9 5.44 20.87 -4.24
C VAL A 9 4.12 21.61 -4.28
N LYS A 10 4.01 22.62 -5.16
CA LYS A 10 2.84 23.50 -5.24
C LYS A 10 1.54 22.73 -5.54
N GLN A 11 1.62 21.65 -6.32
CA GLN A 11 0.46 20.83 -6.66
C GLN A 11 -0.03 19.95 -5.51
N ALA A 12 0.71 19.89 -4.39
CA ALA A 12 0.31 19.09 -3.24
C ALA A 12 -0.98 19.61 -2.56
N GLU A 13 -1.31 20.88 -2.71
CA GLU A 13 -2.51 21.46 -2.09
C GLU A 13 -3.80 20.80 -2.59
N GLU A 14 -3.92 20.53 -3.88
CA GLU A 14 -5.09 19.86 -4.45
C GLU A 14 -5.21 18.42 -3.93
N SER A 15 -4.10 17.69 -3.88
CA SER A 15 -4.05 16.33 -3.32
C SER A 15 -4.40 16.32 -1.83
N LEU A 16 -3.95 17.32 -1.07
CA LEU A 16 -4.28 17.47 0.34
C LEU A 16 -5.77 17.70 0.57
N ASN A 17 -6.38 18.57 -0.22
CA ASN A 17 -7.82 18.81 -0.12
C ASN A 17 -8.64 17.56 -0.41
N PHE A 18 -8.22 16.77 -1.39
CA PHE A 18 -8.88 15.51 -1.74
C PHE A 18 -8.77 14.46 -0.63
N SER A 19 -7.62 14.36 0.03
CA SER A 19 -7.37 13.39 1.10
C SER A 19 -7.77 13.87 2.48
N MET A 20 -8.32 15.07 2.62
CA MET A 20 -8.73 15.67 3.89
C MET A 20 -7.58 15.88 4.89
N ILE A 21 -6.35 15.97 4.39
CA ILE A 21 -5.15 16.25 5.17
C ILE A 21 -4.81 17.72 5.04
N THR A 22 -4.52 18.40 6.14
CA THR A 22 -4.15 19.81 6.15
C THR A 22 -2.63 20.01 6.05
N MET A 23 -2.21 21.19 5.63
CA MET A 23 -0.78 21.57 5.69
C MET A 23 -0.21 21.52 7.10
N ALA A 24 -1.04 21.84 8.11
CA ALA A 24 -0.65 21.72 9.51
C ALA A 24 -0.37 20.26 9.90
N ASP A 25 -1.18 19.30 9.39
CA ASP A 25 -0.95 17.88 9.60
C ASP A 25 0.37 17.43 9.01
N LEU A 26 0.70 17.87 7.79
CA LEU A 26 1.97 17.55 7.14
C LEU A 26 3.17 18.13 7.89
N LYS A 27 3.06 19.34 8.39
CA LYS A 27 4.15 19.99 9.16
C LYS A 27 4.47 19.26 10.45
N LYS A 28 3.48 18.57 11.04
CA LYS A 28 3.65 17.73 12.22
C LYS A 28 4.12 16.31 11.89
N GLY A 29 4.22 15.98 10.62
CA GLY A 29 4.65 14.66 10.16
C GLY A 29 6.15 14.44 10.41
N ILE A 30 6.54 13.18 10.29
CA ILE A 30 7.94 12.77 10.36
C ILE A 30 8.61 12.87 8.99
N LEU A 31 9.93 12.93 8.96
CA LEU A 31 10.68 12.88 7.71
C LEU A 31 10.65 11.45 7.13
N PHE A 32 10.80 11.35 5.82
CA PHE A 32 10.76 10.06 5.12
C PHE A 32 11.77 9.04 5.67
N PRO A 33 13.06 9.39 5.93
CA PRO A 33 13.99 8.44 6.53
C PRO A 33 13.52 7.89 7.88
N GLU A 34 12.89 8.73 8.71
CA GLU A 34 12.32 8.28 9.98
C GLU A 34 11.16 7.32 9.78
N MET A 35 10.30 7.58 8.78
CA MET A 35 9.22 6.66 8.43
C MET A 35 9.78 5.28 8.05
N ILE A 36 10.84 5.23 7.25
CA ILE A 36 11.49 3.98 6.85
C ILE A 36 12.04 3.24 8.09
N GLU A 37 12.66 3.94 9.03
CA GLU A 37 13.15 3.31 10.27
C GLU A 37 12.02 2.74 11.13
N ARG A 38 10.89 3.45 11.24
CA ARG A 38 9.70 2.93 11.94
C ARG A 38 9.11 1.72 11.24
N MET A 39 9.12 1.73 9.91
CA MET A 39 8.64 0.60 9.12
C MET A 39 9.46 -0.67 9.37
N LYS A 40 10.78 -0.54 9.50
CA LYS A 40 11.67 -1.65 9.82
C LYS A 40 11.35 -2.33 11.15
N GLU A 41 10.83 -1.59 12.13
CA GLU A 41 10.46 -2.14 13.44
C GLU A 41 9.35 -3.20 13.32
N HIS A 42 8.54 -3.13 12.29
CA HIS A 42 7.41 -4.03 12.06
C HIS A 42 7.66 -5.05 10.94
N TYR A 43 8.86 -5.07 10.39
CA TYR A 43 9.16 -5.86 9.21
C TYR A 43 10.26 -6.88 9.46
N VAL A 44 9.94 -8.14 9.24
CA VAL A 44 10.91 -9.25 9.22
C VAL A 44 10.97 -9.79 7.80
N PRO A 45 12.09 -9.59 7.07
CA PRO A 45 12.22 -10.07 5.69
C PRO A 45 11.93 -11.56 5.56
N GLY A 46 11.10 -11.92 4.59
CA GLY A 46 10.69 -13.30 4.35
C GLY A 46 9.55 -13.81 5.25
N GLU A 47 9.18 -13.08 6.30
CA GLU A 47 8.12 -13.47 7.23
C GLU A 47 6.95 -12.48 7.26
N THR A 48 7.21 -11.23 6.90
CA THR A 48 6.21 -10.16 6.89
C THR A 48 5.82 -9.81 5.46
N TYR A 49 4.54 -9.72 5.17
CA TYR A 49 4.06 -9.20 3.89
C TYR A 49 3.65 -7.75 4.02
N PHE A 50 4.10 -6.94 3.05
CA PHE A 50 3.53 -5.63 2.79
C PHE A 50 2.36 -5.80 1.83
N VAL A 51 1.18 -5.43 2.25
CA VAL A 51 -0.04 -5.60 1.46
C VAL A 51 -0.57 -4.24 1.05
N ALA A 52 -0.80 -4.06 -0.24
CA ALA A 52 -1.41 -2.85 -0.77
C ALA A 52 -2.38 -3.20 -1.89
N TRP A 53 -3.25 -2.25 -2.21
CA TRP A 53 -4.13 -2.35 -3.37
C TRP A 53 -3.44 -1.74 -4.58
N GLY A 54 -2.77 -2.57 -5.37
CA GLY A 54 -1.96 -2.17 -6.50
C GLY A 54 -0.46 -2.13 -6.19
N ASP A 55 0.35 -1.77 -7.18
CA ASP A 55 1.81 -1.72 -7.08
C ASP A 55 2.35 -0.29 -6.86
N ALA A 56 1.49 0.71 -6.87
CA ALA A 56 1.90 2.11 -6.80
C ALA A 56 2.64 2.45 -5.50
N ASP A 57 2.21 1.89 -4.38
CA ASP A 57 2.84 2.16 -3.08
C ASP A 57 4.29 1.68 -3.03
N PHE A 58 4.57 0.52 -3.60
CA PHE A 58 5.95 0.03 -3.71
C PHE A 58 6.81 0.97 -4.56
N LYS A 59 6.28 1.42 -5.70
CA LYS A 59 6.97 2.35 -6.60
C LYS A 59 7.30 3.67 -5.92
N VAL A 60 6.35 4.21 -5.17
CA VAL A 60 6.53 5.46 -4.42
C VAL A 60 7.64 5.32 -3.38
N ILE A 61 7.62 4.24 -2.59
CA ILE A 61 8.64 3.99 -1.57
C ILE A 61 10.02 3.80 -2.23
N ASP A 62 10.12 2.99 -3.26
CA ASP A 62 11.36 2.72 -3.96
C ASP A 62 11.98 3.99 -4.57
N THR A 63 11.15 4.79 -5.23
CA THR A 63 11.56 6.08 -5.81
C THR A 63 12.02 7.07 -4.74
N ALA A 64 11.29 7.15 -3.63
CA ALA A 64 11.65 8.04 -2.53
C ALA A 64 12.95 7.59 -1.85
N CYS A 65 13.14 6.29 -1.64
CA CYS A 65 14.41 5.76 -1.11
C CYS A 65 15.60 6.16 -1.98
N LYS A 66 15.45 6.04 -3.30
CA LYS A 66 16.50 6.47 -4.26
C LYS A 66 16.78 7.97 -4.15
N ARG A 67 15.73 8.78 -4.04
CA ARG A 67 15.87 10.24 -3.90
C ARG A 67 16.62 10.63 -2.64
N TYR A 68 16.33 9.96 -1.52
CA TYR A 68 17.01 10.20 -0.23
C TYR A 68 18.32 9.45 -0.09
N LYS A 69 18.72 8.66 -1.09
CA LYS A 69 19.96 7.85 -1.08
C LYS A 69 20.02 6.90 0.11
N ILE A 70 18.90 6.29 0.42
CA ILE A 70 18.78 5.24 1.44
C ILE A 70 18.34 3.95 0.78
N GLU A 71 18.70 2.82 1.40
CA GLU A 71 18.29 1.51 0.92
C GLU A 71 16.79 1.29 1.18
N ASN A 72 16.10 0.74 0.18
CA ASN A 72 14.72 0.31 0.38
C ASN A 72 14.72 -1.01 1.18
N PRO A 73 14.20 -1.02 2.41
CA PRO A 73 14.20 -2.22 3.23
C PRO A 73 13.19 -3.27 2.77
N VAL A 74 12.18 -2.85 2.00
CA VAL A 74 11.10 -3.72 1.56
C VAL A 74 11.57 -4.58 0.41
N LEU A 75 11.59 -5.90 0.60
CA LEU A 75 11.85 -6.83 -0.50
C LEU A 75 10.60 -6.92 -1.38
N PHE A 76 10.79 -6.86 -2.69
CA PHE A 76 9.68 -7.01 -3.62
C PHE A 76 8.97 -8.36 -3.45
N SER A 77 9.72 -9.40 -3.10
CA SER A 77 9.19 -10.74 -2.82
C SER A 77 8.24 -10.79 -1.61
N ASP A 78 8.29 -9.79 -0.73
CA ASP A 78 7.40 -9.67 0.42
C ASP A 78 6.23 -8.70 0.16
N TYR A 79 6.17 -8.09 -1.02
CA TYR A 79 5.11 -7.16 -1.38
C TYR A 79 3.96 -7.90 -2.06
N LEU A 80 2.79 -7.83 -1.45
CA LEU A 80 1.55 -8.39 -1.99
C LEU A 80 0.72 -7.30 -2.63
N ASP A 81 0.60 -7.33 -3.96
CA ASP A 81 -0.39 -6.55 -4.69
C ASP A 81 -1.73 -7.28 -4.62
N LEU A 82 -2.55 -6.91 -3.65
CA LEU A 82 -3.83 -7.57 -3.43
C LEU A 82 -4.81 -7.33 -4.58
N ALA A 83 -4.70 -6.19 -5.27
CA ALA A 83 -5.54 -5.92 -6.44
C ALA A 83 -5.27 -6.90 -7.57
N ALA A 84 -4.00 -7.20 -7.84
CA ALA A 84 -3.61 -8.21 -8.82
C ALA A 84 -4.09 -9.61 -8.41
N GLY A 85 -3.94 -9.95 -7.14
CA GLY A 85 -4.43 -11.22 -6.60
C GLY A 85 -5.95 -11.36 -6.71
N TYR A 86 -6.67 -10.31 -6.38
CA TYR A 86 -8.13 -10.28 -6.50
C TYR A 86 -8.59 -10.43 -7.95
N LYS A 87 -7.95 -9.71 -8.86
CA LYS A 87 -8.23 -9.81 -10.29
C LYS A 87 -8.05 -11.24 -10.80
N GLN A 88 -6.96 -11.89 -10.41
CA GLN A 88 -6.67 -13.27 -10.81
C GLN A 88 -7.68 -14.25 -10.19
N LEU A 89 -7.93 -14.12 -8.89
CA LEU A 89 -8.82 -15.03 -8.16
C LEU A 89 -10.25 -15.05 -8.72
N PHE A 90 -10.77 -13.87 -9.09
CA PHE A 90 -12.13 -13.71 -9.59
C PHE A 90 -12.19 -13.55 -11.12
N GLU A 91 -11.10 -13.80 -11.81
CA GLU A 91 -11.01 -13.76 -13.29
C GLU A 91 -11.59 -12.47 -13.88
N LYS A 92 -11.24 -11.33 -13.27
CA LYS A 92 -11.70 -10.02 -13.72
C LYS A 92 -10.90 -9.55 -14.93
N GLU A 93 -11.58 -8.93 -15.90
CA GLU A 93 -10.91 -8.33 -17.06
C GLU A 93 -10.11 -7.09 -16.69
N LYS A 94 -10.62 -6.31 -15.73
CA LYS A 94 -9.98 -5.09 -15.22
C LYS A 94 -9.83 -5.17 -13.72
N THR A 95 -8.80 -4.52 -13.20
CA THR A 95 -8.60 -4.40 -11.77
C THR A 95 -9.69 -3.51 -11.17
N PRO A 96 -10.54 -4.02 -10.27
CA PRO A 96 -11.53 -3.19 -9.60
C PRO A 96 -10.87 -2.24 -8.60
N SER A 97 -11.61 -1.19 -8.21
CA SER A 97 -11.19 -0.36 -7.08
C SER A 97 -11.30 -1.14 -5.77
N LEU A 98 -10.56 -0.71 -4.75
CA LEU A 98 -10.68 -1.30 -3.41
C LEU A 98 -12.12 -1.23 -2.90
N LYS A 99 -12.78 -0.09 -3.09
CA LYS A 99 -14.18 0.10 -2.71
C LYS A 99 -15.09 -0.94 -3.36
N SER A 100 -14.95 -1.15 -4.66
CA SER A 100 -15.75 -2.14 -5.40
C SER A 100 -15.51 -3.56 -4.89
N ALA A 101 -14.28 -3.93 -4.63
CA ALA A 101 -13.92 -5.24 -4.12
C ALA A 101 -14.47 -5.47 -2.69
N VAL A 102 -14.37 -4.49 -1.84
CA VAL A 102 -14.91 -4.53 -0.47
C VAL A 102 -16.43 -4.71 -0.50
N GLU A 103 -17.13 -3.96 -1.35
CA GLU A 103 -18.58 -4.07 -1.52
C GLU A 103 -18.98 -5.43 -2.09
N GLU A 104 -18.28 -5.91 -3.12
CA GLU A 104 -18.55 -7.21 -3.76
C GLU A 104 -18.41 -8.37 -2.77
N GLN A 105 -17.40 -8.31 -1.91
CA GLN A 105 -17.15 -9.34 -0.90
C GLN A 105 -17.96 -9.12 0.40
N LYS A 106 -18.80 -8.10 0.45
CA LYS A 106 -19.63 -7.77 1.62
C LYS A 106 -18.81 -7.58 2.89
N VAL A 107 -17.63 -6.99 2.75
CA VAL A 107 -16.79 -6.62 3.88
C VAL A 107 -17.34 -5.32 4.49
N VAL A 108 -17.47 -5.29 5.80
CA VAL A 108 -17.91 -4.07 6.50
C VAL A 108 -16.77 -3.04 6.46
N MET A 109 -17.01 -1.96 5.72
CA MET A 109 -16.07 -0.86 5.58
C MET A 109 -15.94 -0.08 6.90
N GLU A 110 -14.73 0.33 7.24
CA GLU A 110 -14.44 1.21 8.36
C GLU A 110 -13.89 2.54 7.87
N GLY A 111 -14.25 3.61 8.58
CA GLY A 111 -13.71 4.94 8.36
C GLY A 111 -14.17 5.59 7.06
N THR A 112 -13.27 6.36 6.48
CA THR A 112 -13.51 7.18 5.28
C THR A 112 -12.63 6.75 4.13
N TRP A 113 -13.20 6.58 2.94
CA TRP A 113 -12.43 6.30 1.73
C TRP A 113 -11.43 7.41 1.44
N HIS A 114 -10.30 7.04 0.83
CA HIS A 114 -9.17 7.91 0.48
C HIS A 114 -8.35 8.44 1.68
N THR A 115 -8.59 7.91 2.87
CA THR A 115 -7.71 8.09 4.01
C THR A 115 -6.78 6.88 4.09
N ALA A 116 -5.47 7.08 4.09
CA ALA A 116 -4.50 6.00 3.98
C ALA A 116 -4.66 4.92 5.05
N LEU A 117 -4.89 5.32 6.30
CA LEU A 117 -5.10 4.38 7.40
C LEU A 117 -6.38 3.56 7.19
N ASP A 118 -7.48 4.20 6.84
CA ASP A 118 -8.76 3.51 6.64
C ASP A 118 -8.71 2.59 5.42
N ASP A 119 -8.05 3.01 4.34
CA ASP A 119 -7.84 2.17 3.17
C ASP A 119 -6.98 0.95 3.52
N ALA A 120 -5.95 1.11 4.36
CA ALA A 120 -5.12 0.00 4.84
C ALA A 120 -5.94 -0.98 5.71
N ILE A 121 -6.77 -0.48 6.59
CA ILE A 121 -7.67 -1.30 7.43
C ILE A 121 -8.63 -2.09 6.54
N ASN A 122 -9.28 -1.44 5.58
CA ASN A 122 -10.23 -2.10 4.68
C ASN A 122 -9.54 -3.12 3.77
N THR A 123 -8.31 -2.83 3.32
CA THR A 123 -7.49 -3.78 2.55
C THR A 123 -7.17 -5.02 3.40
N SER A 124 -6.81 -4.85 4.66
CA SER A 124 -6.51 -5.97 5.55
C SER A 124 -7.73 -6.84 5.83
N LYS A 125 -8.89 -6.23 6.01
CA LYS A 125 -10.16 -6.97 6.18
C LYS A 125 -10.50 -7.79 4.95
N LEU A 126 -10.31 -7.23 3.77
CA LEU A 126 -10.54 -7.94 2.52
C LEU A 126 -9.59 -9.13 2.39
N LEU A 127 -8.31 -8.95 2.67
CA LEU A 127 -7.32 -10.03 2.65
C LEU A 127 -7.71 -11.16 3.59
N VAL A 128 -8.05 -10.84 4.84
CA VAL A 128 -8.47 -11.84 5.84
C VAL A 128 -9.66 -12.64 5.33
N LYS A 129 -10.66 -11.97 4.75
CA LYS A 129 -11.84 -12.65 4.21
C LYS A 129 -11.49 -13.60 3.07
N LEU A 130 -10.63 -13.19 2.15
CA LEU A 130 -10.21 -14.03 1.04
C LEU A 130 -9.45 -15.26 1.53
N VAL A 131 -8.58 -15.10 2.50
CA VAL A 131 -7.81 -16.21 3.10
C VAL A 131 -8.74 -17.15 3.86
N GLU A 132 -9.67 -16.65 4.64
CA GLU A 132 -10.67 -17.44 5.35
C GLU A 132 -11.56 -18.25 4.38
N ASN A 133 -11.78 -17.73 3.18
CA ASN A 133 -12.54 -18.41 2.13
C ASN A 133 -11.68 -19.36 1.29
N GLY A 134 -10.44 -19.59 1.66
CA GLY A 134 -9.57 -20.59 1.07
C GLY A 134 -8.59 -20.08 0.01
N TRP A 135 -8.43 -18.77 -0.16
CA TRP A 135 -7.42 -18.25 -1.08
C TRP A 135 -6.01 -18.57 -0.59
N ASP A 136 -5.21 -19.18 -1.47
CA ASP A 136 -3.82 -19.51 -1.19
C ASP A 136 -2.91 -18.33 -1.58
N VAL A 137 -2.63 -17.46 -0.60
CA VAL A 137 -1.77 -16.28 -0.78
C VAL A 137 -0.35 -16.68 -1.16
N GLU A 138 0.19 -17.73 -0.55
CA GLU A 138 1.57 -18.17 -0.80
C GLU A 138 1.73 -18.66 -2.24
N ALA A 139 0.75 -19.40 -2.76
CA ALA A 139 0.74 -19.82 -4.15
C ALA A 139 0.70 -18.62 -5.10
N PHE A 140 -0.12 -17.62 -4.80
CA PHE A 140 -0.15 -16.38 -5.58
C PHE A 140 1.20 -15.65 -5.53
N MET A 141 1.78 -15.49 -4.35
CA MET A 141 3.07 -14.82 -4.17
C MET A 141 4.19 -15.53 -4.95
N ALA A 142 4.14 -16.85 -5.05
CA ALA A 142 5.11 -17.63 -5.81
C ALA A 142 5.01 -17.40 -7.33
N THR A 143 3.85 -16.98 -7.83
CA THR A 143 3.61 -16.70 -9.25
C THR A 143 3.92 -15.26 -9.66
N GLN A 144 4.11 -14.35 -8.70
CA GLN A 144 4.43 -12.96 -9.00
C GLN A 144 5.80 -12.85 -9.67
N ASP A 145 5.90 -11.90 -10.60
CA ASP A 145 7.16 -11.53 -11.20
C ASP A 145 8.10 -11.01 -10.10
N LYS A 146 9.31 -11.57 -10.04
CA LYS A 146 10.27 -11.24 -8.99
C LYS A 146 11.01 -9.93 -9.25
N GLU A 147 10.87 -9.37 -10.42
CA GLU A 147 11.44 -8.08 -10.76
C GLU A 147 10.42 -6.97 -10.55
N PRO A 148 10.75 -5.94 -9.75
CA PRO A 148 9.79 -4.90 -9.40
C PRO A 148 9.31 -4.11 -10.61
N TYR A 149 10.16 -3.87 -11.61
CA TYR A 149 9.79 -3.28 -12.92
C TYR A 149 10.85 -3.52 -13.95
N HIS A 150 10.42 -3.52 -15.22
CA HIS A 150 11.31 -3.30 -16.35
C HIS A 150 11.55 -1.78 -16.44
N ARG A 151 12.76 -1.42 -16.28
CA ARG A 151 13.18 -0.03 -16.46
C ARG A 151 13.49 0.24 -17.92
#